data_f9ed2c9b9dcf2a678ddd5469e9daaeaa
#
_entry.id   f9ed2c9b9dcf2a678ddd5469e9daaeaa
#
_cell.length_a   1.000
_cell.length_b   1.000
_cell.length_c   1.000
_cell.angle_alpha   90.00
_cell.angle_beta   90.00
_cell.angle_gamma   90.00
#
_symmetry.space_group_name_H-M   'P 1'
#
loop_
_entity.id
_entity.type
_entity.pdbx_description
1 polymer ?
#
loop_
_entity_poly.entity_id
_entity_poly.type
_entity_poly.pdbx_seq_one_letter_code
_entity_poly.pdbx_strand_id
1 'polypeptide(L)'
;GTESGFSITPYGEWHYRELEVFIKDIGMTNLEAITCATKNAAKSIKMENKVGTIEKGMLADILVVDGDPLKDITVLGDKTKLSHIFLNGKEIKREEEIKDITPPQGWRLSPYSDGILTQELAKK
;
A
#
# COMPACT_ATOMS: atom_id res chain seq x y z
N GLY A 1 -1.10 11.59 -1.46
CA GLY A 1 -0.63 10.25 -1.78
C GLY A 1 0.68 9.95 -1.09
N THR A 2 1.03 8.67 -1.03
CA THR A 2 2.20 8.19 -0.28
C THR A 2 3.54 8.64 -0.85
N GLU A 3 3.59 9.01 -2.13
CA GLU A 3 4.83 9.33 -2.86
C GLU A 3 5.93 8.28 -2.64
N SER A 4 5.52 7.00 -2.60
CA SER A 4 6.45 5.88 -2.39
C SER A 4 7.52 5.85 -3.48
N GLY A 5 8.74 5.47 -3.08
CA GLY A 5 9.91 5.43 -3.97
C GLY A 5 10.95 6.52 -3.72
N PHE A 6 10.67 7.46 -2.82
CA PHE A 6 11.70 8.34 -2.29
C PHE A 6 12.52 7.63 -1.21
N SER A 7 13.69 8.17 -0.88
CA SER A 7 14.67 7.55 0.02
C SER A 7 14.13 7.10 1.38
N ILE A 8 13.10 7.78 1.88
CA ILE A 8 12.49 7.49 3.20
C ILE A 8 11.09 6.87 3.09
N THR A 9 10.57 6.65 1.88
CA THR A 9 9.24 6.12 1.62
C THR A 9 9.32 4.87 0.74
N PRO A 10 9.81 3.73 1.27
CA PRO A 10 10.03 2.53 0.47
C PRO A 10 8.74 1.95 -0.09
N TYR A 11 8.84 1.35 -1.29
CA TYR A 11 7.72 0.65 -1.89
C TYR A 11 7.22 -0.50 -1.01
N GLY A 12 5.91 -0.68 -0.95
CA GLY A 12 5.27 -1.79 -0.27
C GLY A 12 5.06 -1.60 1.24
N GLU A 13 5.79 -0.69 1.89
CA GLU A 13 5.62 -0.42 3.32
C GLU A 13 4.90 0.88 3.61
N TRP A 14 5.17 1.93 2.84
CA TRP A 14 4.64 3.26 3.12
C TRP A 14 3.13 3.38 2.93
N HIS A 15 2.52 2.50 2.12
CA HIS A 15 1.09 2.56 1.85
C HIS A 15 0.22 2.41 3.11
N TYR A 16 0.56 1.49 4.02
CA TYR A 16 -0.17 1.35 5.28
C TYR A 16 0.32 2.33 6.35
N ARG A 17 1.59 2.74 6.29
CA ARG A 17 2.16 3.73 7.21
C ARG A 17 1.45 5.08 7.10
N GLU A 18 1.08 5.49 5.90
CA GLU A 18 0.30 6.73 5.70
C GLU A 18 -1.02 6.69 6.48
N LEU A 19 -1.68 5.52 6.56
CA LEU A 19 -2.90 5.37 7.37
C LEU A 19 -2.63 5.54 8.86
N GLU A 20 -1.51 5.01 9.35
CA GLU A 20 -1.10 5.24 10.75
C GLU A 20 -0.84 6.72 11.03
N VAL A 21 -0.19 7.45 10.11
CA VAL A 21 0.03 8.89 10.22
C VAL A 21 -1.30 9.64 10.25
N PHE A 22 -2.24 9.31 9.37
CA PHE A 22 -3.58 9.92 9.36
C PHE A 22 -4.30 9.76 10.70
N ILE A 23 -4.15 8.61 11.35
CA ILE A 23 -4.80 8.33 12.64
C ILE A 23 -4.03 8.99 13.78
N LYS A 24 -2.70 8.77 13.87
CA LYS A 24 -1.90 9.17 15.02
C LYS A 24 -1.59 10.67 15.06
N ASP A 25 -1.28 11.26 13.89
CA ASP A 25 -0.77 12.62 13.81
C ASP A 25 -1.84 13.62 13.36
N ILE A 26 -2.83 13.18 12.56
CA ILE A 26 -3.92 14.03 12.07
C ILE A 26 -5.20 13.85 12.88
N GLY A 27 -5.33 12.73 13.62
CA GLY A 27 -6.49 12.46 14.49
C GLY A 27 -7.70 11.90 13.75
N MET A 28 -7.51 11.30 12.57
CA MET A 28 -8.59 10.62 11.84
C MET A 28 -8.98 9.32 12.56
N THR A 29 -10.23 8.92 12.42
CA THR A 29 -10.67 7.56 12.74
C THR A 29 -10.12 6.57 11.71
N ASN A 30 -10.06 5.27 12.06
CA ASN A 30 -9.62 4.23 11.14
C ASN A 30 -10.47 4.20 9.86
N LEU A 31 -11.79 4.40 9.99
CA LEU A 31 -12.70 4.46 8.84
C LEU A 31 -12.41 5.65 7.91
N GLU A 32 -12.14 6.82 8.47
CA GLU A 32 -11.77 8.00 7.68
C GLU A 32 -10.44 7.80 6.94
N ALA A 33 -9.43 7.24 7.62
CA ALA A 33 -8.15 6.92 7.01
C ALA A 33 -8.30 5.92 5.84
N ILE A 34 -9.07 4.83 6.02
CA ILE A 34 -9.37 3.86 4.97
C ILE A 34 -10.13 4.53 3.83
N THR A 35 -11.10 5.39 4.13
CA THR A 35 -11.86 6.13 3.12
C THR A 35 -10.95 7.04 2.30
N CYS A 36 -9.97 7.69 2.94
CA CYS A 36 -8.96 8.49 2.24
C CYS A 36 -8.12 7.65 1.28
N ALA A 37 -7.69 6.47 1.69
CA ALA A 37 -6.87 5.59 0.88
C ALA A 37 -7.63 4.86 -0.24
N THR A 38 -8.95 4.86 -0.21
CA THR A 38 -9.80 4.15 -1.17
C THR A 38 -10.68 5.13 -1.97
N LYS A 39 -11.83 5.50 -1.45
CA LYS A 39 -12.84 6.33 -2.15
C LYS A 39 -12.29 7.70 -2.54
N ASN A 40 -11.61 8.39 -1.63
CA ASN A 40 -11.07 9.73 -1.91
C ASN A 40 -9.87 9.66 -2.86
N ALA A 41 -9.03 8.63 -2.72
CA ALA A 41 -7.93 8.37 -3.65
C ALA A 41 -8.45 8.13 -5.08
N ALA A 42 -9.49 7.29 -5.25
CA ALA A 42 -10.13 7.06 -6.54
C ALA A 42 -10.67 8.37 -7.15
N LYS A 43 -11.31 9.20 -6.34
CA LYS A 43 -11.81 10.51 -6.77
C LYS A 43 -10.69 11.46 -7.22
N SER A 44 -9.56 11.47 -6.53
CA SER A 44 -8.43 12.34 -6.87
C SER A 44 -7.85 12.07 -8.25
N ILE A 45 -7.95 10.82 -8.73
CA ILE A 45 -7.51 10.40 -10.07
C ILE A 45 -8.67 10.24 -11.07
N LYS A 46 -9.87 10.71 -10.72
CA LYS A 46 -11.09 10.65 -11.56
C LYS A 46 -11.52 9.23 -11.93
N MET A 47 -11.34 8.28 -11.03
CA MET A 47 -11.73 6.88 -11.19
C MET A 47 -12.82 6.44 -10.19
N GLU A 48 -13.51 7.37 -9.54
CA GLU A 48 -14.55 7.12 -8.53
C GLU A 48 -15.72 6.28 -9.02
N ASN A 49 -15.94 6.24 -10.35
CA ASN A 49 -16.98 5.41 -10.97
C ASN A 49 -16.49 4.00 -11.36
N LYS A 50 -15.24 3.66 -11.01
CA LYS A 50 -14.62 2.38 -11.37
C LYS A 50 -14.07 1.63 -10.18
N VAL A 51 -13.43 2.34 -9.23
CA VAL A 51 -12.73 1.75 -8.08
C VAL A 51 -12.95 2.58 -6.81
N GLY A 52 -12.50 2.08 -5.67
CA GLY A 52 -12.49 2.80 -4.39
C GLY A 52 -13.66 2.50 -3.46
N THR A 53 -14.69 1.81 -3.95
CA THR A 53 -15.83 1.33 -3.15
C THR A 53 -16.20 -0.09 -3.57
N ILE A 54 -16.83 -0.84 -2.66
CA ILE A 54 -17.39 -2.17 -2.95
C ILE A 54 -18.86 -2.00 -3.28
N GLU A 55 -19.15 -1.77 -4.55
CA GLU A 55 -20.50 -1.55 -5.06
C GLU A 55 -20.72 -2.31 -6.37
N LYS A 56 -21.99 -2.61 -6.69
CA LYS A 56 -22.34 -3.28 -7.96
C LYS A 56 -21.92 -2.41 -9.16
N GLY A 57 -21.18 -3.01 -10.08
CA GLY A 57 -20.69 -2.33 -11.29
C GLY A 57 -19.28 -1.74 -11.16
N MET A 58 -18.70 -1.75 -9.97
CA MET A 58 -17.31 -1.36 -9.76
C MET A 58 -16.37 -2.51 -10.12
N LEU A 59 -15.12 -2.18 -10.45
CA LEU A 59 -14.05 -3.16 -10.59
C LEU A 59 -13.79 -3.83 -9.24
N ALA A 60 -13.61 -5.14 -9.25
CA ALA A 60 -13.35 -5.89 -8.04
C ALA A 60 -11.85 -5.82 -7.66
N ASP A 61 -11.40 -4.66 -7.24
CA ASP A 61 -10.10 -4.43 -6.62
C ASP A 61 -10.31 -4.54 -5.10
N ILE A 62 -10.10 -5.74 -4.56
CA ILE A 62 -10.51 -6.10 -3.20
C ILE A 62 -9.34 -6.70 -2.44
N LEU A 63 -9.16 -6.23 -1.22
CA LEU A 63 -8.24 -6.80 -0.24
C LEU A 63 -9.05 -7.50 0.84
N VAL A 64 -8.80 -8.79 1.06
CA VAL A 64 -9.39 -9.57 2.16
C VAL A 64 -8.37 -9.68 3.28
N VAL A 65 -8.77 -9.25 4.47
CA VAL A 65 -7.89 -9.13 5.63
C VAL A 65 -8.39 -10.05 6.76
N ASP A 66 -7.48 -10.82 7.33
CA ASP A 66 -7.74 -11.58 8.56
C ASP A 66 -7.52 -10.67 9.77
N GLY A 67 -8.59 -9.99 10.19
CA GLY A 67 -8.61 -9.01 11.26
C GLY A 67 -9.61 -7.89 10.99
N ASP A 68 -9.72 -6.97 11.95
CA ASP A 68 -10.64 -5.83 11.86
C ASP A 68 -9.86 -4.50 11.77
N PRO A 69 -9.64 -3.98 10.57
CA PRO A 69 -8.89 -2.72 10.38
C PRO A 69 -9.61 -1.49 10.96
N LEU A 70 -10.91 -1.61 11.27
CA LEU A 70 -11.63 -0.52 11.95
C LEU A 70 -11.27 -0.43 13.42
N LYS A 71 -10.80 -1.52 14.04
CA LYS A 71 -10.29 -1.54 15.39
C LYS A 71 -8.79 -1.33 15.47
N ASP A 72 -8.06 -1.97 14.56
CA ASP A 72 -6.60 -1.92 14.51
C ASP A 72 -6.12 -1.78 13.06
N ILE A 73 -5.70 -0.58 12.69
CA ILE A 73 -5.24 -0.29 11.33
C ILE A 73 -3.94 -1.04 10.98
N THR A 74 -3.15 -1.44 11.98
CA THR A 74 -1.85 -2.08 11.76
C THR A 74 -1.96 -3.46 11.12
N VAL A 75 -3.15 -4.08 11.16
CA VAL A 75 -3.40 -5.36 10.45
C VAL A 75 -3.18 -5.24 8.94
N LEU A 76 -3.31 -4.04 8.37
CA LEU A 76 -3.05 -3.79 6.94
C LEU A 76 -1.55 -3.79 6.61
N GLY A 77 -0.69 -3.64 7.60
CA GLY A 77 0.77 -3.73 7.45
C GLY A 77 1.33 -5.14 7.63
N ASP A 78 0.52 -6.05 8.16
CA ASP A 78 0.92 -7.44 8.36
C ASP A 78 0.57 -8.28 7.13
N LYS A 79 1.59 -8.59 6.33
CA LYS A 79 1.42 -9.40 5.11
C LYS A 79 0.80 -10.77 5.37
N THR A 80 0.95 -11.34 6.54
CA THR A 80 0.37 -12.65 6.89
C THR A 80 -1.14 -12.59 7.07
N LYS A 81 -1.66 -11.41 7.39
CA LYS A 81 -3.09 -11.14 7.56
C LYS A 81 -3.83 -10.73 6.29
N LEU A 82 -3.11 -10.47 5.21
CA LEU A 82 -3.72 -10.22 3.92
C LEU A 82 -4.04 -11.57 3.25
N SER A 83 -5.24 -12.11 3.45
CA SER A 83 -5.58 -13.47 3.01
C SER A 83 -5.76 -13.57 1.50
N HIS A 84 -6.45 -12.61 0.86
CA HIS A 84 -6.62 -12.59 -0.60
C HIS A 84 -6.49 -11.17 -1.15
N ILE A 85 -5.95 -11.05 -2.34
CA ILE A 85 -5.83 -9.80 -3.09
C ILE A 85 -6.45 -10.03 -4.47
N PHE A 86 -7.46 -9.24 -4.80
CA PHE A 86 -8.08 -9.26 -6.12
C PHE A 86 -7.79 -7.96 -6.85
N LEU A 87 -7.42 -8.07 -8.11
CA LEU A 87 -7.28 -6.96 -9.05
C LEU A 87 -8.18 -7.22 -10.26
N ASN A 88 -9.15 -6.34 -10.48
CA ASN A 88 -10.16 -6.49 -11.52
C ASN A 88 -10.85 -7.87 -11.48
N GLY A 89 -11.17 -8.34 -10.27
CA GLY A 89 -11.80 -9.65 -10.04
C GLY A 89 -10.90 -10.87 -10.17
N LYS A 90 -9.63 -10.69 -10.54
CA LYS A 90 -8.65 -11.77 -10.64
C LYS A 90 -7.83 -11.82 -9.36
N GLU A 91 -7.78 -12.99 -8.73
CA GLU A 91 -6.93 -13.20 -7.57
C GLU A 91 -5.44 -13.13 -7.95
N ILE A 92 -4.71 -12.30 -7.22
CA ILE A 92 -3.26 -12.19 -7.31
C ILE A 92 -2.68 -13.22 -6.33
N LYS A 93 -2.10 -14.29 -6.87
CA LYS A 93 -1.32 -15.22 -6.06
C LYS A 93 -0.05 -14.51 -5.62
N ARG A 94 0.24 -14.54 -4.33
CA ARG A 94 1.56 -14.16 -3.85
C ARG A 94 2.53 -15.20 -4.41
N GLU A 95 3.40 -14.78 -5.29
CA GLU A 95 4.58 -15.57 -5.59
C GLU A 95 5.42 -15.61 -4.31
N GLU A 96 5.90 -16.80 -3.99
CA GLU A 96 6.88 -16.97 -2.93
C GLU A 96 7.99 -15.96 -3.15
N GLU A 97 8.43 -15.29 -2.08
CA GLU A 97 9.37 -14.18 -2.03
C GLU A 97 10.24 -14.07 -3.28
N ILE A 98 10.18 -12.94 -3.97
CA ILE A 98 11.12 -12.66 -5.05
C ILE A 98 12.50 -12.64 -4.40
N LYS A 99 13.14 -13.80 -4.39
CA LYS A 99 14.51 -13.98 -3.93
C LYS A 99 15.39 -13.25 -4.95
N ASP A 100 15.97 -12.15 -4.53
CA ASP A 100 16.94 -11.36 -5.28
C ASP A 100 16.44 -10.71 -6.58
N ILE A 101 15.74 -9.57 -6.45
CA ILE A 101 15.77 -8.59 -7.53
C ILE A 101 17.12 -7.86 -7.44
N THR A 102 18.14 -8.42 -8.07
CA THR A 102 19.34 -7.66 -8.38
C THR A 102 18.96 -6.71 -9.53
N PRO A 103 18.95 -5.39 -9.34
CA PRO A 103 18.65 -4.48 -10.43
C PRO A 103 19.65 -4.71 -11.57
N PRO A 104 19.23 -4.60 -12.83
CA PRO A 104 20.13 -4.73 -13.96
C PRO A 104 21.35 -3.81 -13.80
N GLN A 105 22.54 -4.31 -14.16
CA GLN A 105 23.76 -3.52 -14.05
C GLN A 105 23.62 -2.16 -14.76
N GLY A 106 23.85 -1.08 -14.03
CA GLY A 106 23.67 0.29 -14.53
C GLY A 106 22.32 0.94 -14.21
N TRP A 107 21.38 0.22 -13.60
CA TRP A 107 20.14 0.81 -13.13
C TRP A 107 20.40 1.68 -11.88
N ARG A 108 20.03 2.95 -11.97
CA ARG A 108 19.98 3.86 -10.82
C ARG A 108 18.52 4.17 -10.52
N LEU A 109 18.10 4.01 -9.28
CA LEU A 109 16.75 4.35 -8.83
C LEU A 109 16.50 5.87 -8.88
N SER A 110 17.56 6.65 -8.80
CA SER A 110 17.53 8.11 -8.90
C SER A 110 18.94 8.59 -9.27
N PRO A 111 19.08 9.67 -10.05
CA PRO A 111 20.38 10.31 -10.26
C PRO A 111 21.00 10.85 -8.96
N TYR A 112 20.23 10.92 -7.87
CA TYR A 112 20.63 11.43 -6.56
C TYR A 112 20.85 10.34 -5.52
N SER A 113 20.66 9.05 -5.84
CA SER A 113 20.89 7.94 -4.90
C SER A 113 21.98 7.03 -5.42
N ASP A 114 23.04 6.85 -4.61
CA ASP A 114 24.13 5.91 -4.90
C ASP A 114 23.82 4.47 -4.46
N GLY A 115 22.62 4.19 -3.95
CA GLY A 115 22.22 2.86 -3.50
C GLY A 115 20.75 2.73 -3.21
N ILE A 116 20.30 1.47 -3.11
CA ILE A 116 18.95 1.11 -2.65
C ILE A 116 18.96 1.22 -1.12
N LEU A 117 18.09 2.04 -0.55
CA LEU A 117 17.79 2.01 0.89
C LEU A 117 17.02 0.71 1.18
N THR A 118 17.72 -0.29 1.69
CA THR A 118 17.10 -1.51 2.23
C THR A 118 16.69 -1.27 3.68
N GLN A 119 15.74 -2.08 4.19
CA GLN A 119 15.35 -2.05 5.61
C GLN A 119 16.55 -2.20 6.56
N GLU A 120 17.59 -2.90 6.15
CA GLU A 120 18.82 -3.07 6.93
C GLU A 120 19.65 -1.80 7.03
N LEU A 121 19.68 -0.98 5.97
CA LEU A 121 20.35 0.31 5.97
C LEU A 121 19.58 1.37 6.75
N ALA A 122 18.26 1.29 6.79
CA ALA A 122 17.42 2.21 7.56
C ALA A 122 17.44 1.94 9.08
N LYS A 123 17.99 0.78 9.52
CA LYS A 123 18.13 0.42 10.94
C LYS A 123 19.49 0.81 11.55
N LYS A 124 20.41 1.34 10.77
CA LYS A 124 21.70 1.89 11.20
C LYS A 124 21.62 3.41 11.35
#